data_79f6a0d9bdba1b613f822beb228d1f1e
#
_entry.id   79f6a0d9bdba1b613f822beb228d1f1e
#
_cell.length_a   1.000
_cell.length_b   1.000
_cell.length_c   1.000
_cell.angle_alpha   90.00
_cell.angle_beta   90.00
_cell.angle_gamma   90.00
#
_symmetry.space_group_name_H-M   'P 1'
#
loop_
_entity.id
_entity.type
_entity.pdbx_description
1 polymer ?
#
loop_
_entity_poly.entity_id
_entity_poly.type
_entity_poly.pdbx_seq_one_letter_code
_entity_poly.pdbx_strand_id
1 'polypeptide(L)'
;MNKNQKNTFLGLGMLAACIPYACKLPYITTAWKESPLDSNDWIFLLMGFVTLGIALFGIRRKEVHQDWTGLLLMGVFAMMYLLGMLKDIHAISIMAGVLIAASATCLFWGWECFVILLPAFVVFCLSVTSTSYWITYLLSPIGLKSLPVKIFLTVVAIVVAVIQCRVHFIPKKQSAIFLCALCFAFIFVGVQKEAHIKSASFIPDFSSGLFKSAKGYALQPSSGDLQFFEGSKKLEKYTFGTDDSVIGVLAIELGTNVHQIHPPTHCLRSQGTTILSEKLQTIEFRFAQITMTEINYQSGPHSMLCWYWYSSQKFSTPSFISFRRHWNSKQEWHSYQITTPIYSNDLPKARERLREFLGNVQEENIGKKTHEAKKQTGN
;
A
#
# COMPACT_ATOMS: atom_id res chain seq x y z
N MET A 1 -31.43 17.38 -31.36
CA MET A 1 -30.33 18.11 -30.71
C MET A 1 -29.38 18.59 -31.80
N ASN A 2 -29.11 19.90 -31.88
CA ASN A 2 -28.16 20.46 -32.85
C ASN A 2 -26.75 19.93 -32.55
N LYS A 3 -25.86 19.81 -33.58
CA LYS A 3 -24.47 19.31 -33.45
C LYS A 3 -23.70 20.01 -32.33
N ASN A 4 -23.88 21.33 -32.18
CA ASN A 4 -23.26 22.11 -31.11
C ASN A 4 -23.78 21.73 -29.72
N GLN A 5 -25.09 21.51 -29.55
CA GLN A 5 -25.69 21.07 -28.31
C GLN A 5 -25.20 19.67 -27.91
N LYS A 6 -25.04 18.77 -28.89
CA LYS A 6 -24.49 17.44 -28.67
C LYS A 6 -23.05 17.51 -28.17
N ASN A 7 -22.21 18.34 -28.82
CA ASN A 7 -20.81 18.48 -28.41
C ASN A 7 -20.66 19.12 -27.02
N THR A 8 -21.52 20.11 -26.70
CA THR A 8 -21.54 20.72 -25.36
C THR A 8 -21.94 19.71 -24.31
N PHE A 9 -22.98 18.89 -24.54
CA PHE A 9 -23.43 17.85 -23.63
C PHE A 9 -22.36 16.80 -23.40
N LEU A 10 -21.64 16.36 -24.45
CA LEU A 10 -20.54 15.42 -24.36
C LEU A 10 -19.37 16.01 -23.56
N GLY A 11 -19.04 17.28 -23.77
CA GLY A 11 -18.00 17.98 -23.01
C GLY A 11 -18.33 18.09 -21.52
N LEU A 12 -19.56 18.44 -21.18
CA LEU A 12 -20.03 18.49 -19.79
C LEU A 12 -20.02 17.12 -19.13
N GLY A 13 -20.42 16.08 -19.86
CA GLY A 13 -20.34 14.69 -19.35
C GLY A 13 -18.90 14.26 -19.01
N MET A 14 -17.94 14.62 -19.87
CA MET A 14 -16.51 14.38 -19.61
C MET A 14 -15.99 15.15 -18.40
N LEU A 15 -16.35 16.42 -18.25
CA LEU A 15 -15.98 17.22 -17.09
C LEU A 15 -16.55 16.61 -15.80
N ALA A 16 -17.83 16.22 -15.83
CA ALA A 16 -18.47 15.55 -14.70
C ALA A 16 -17.76 14.24 -14.31
N ALA A 17 -17.31 13.46 -15.29
CA ALA A 17 -16.57 12.23 -15.05
C ALA A 17 -15.18 12.44 -14.39
N CYS A 18 -14.62 13.66 -14.49
CA CYS A 18 -13.36 14.02 -13.83
C CYS A 18 -13.54 14.44 -12.35
N ILE A 19 -14.79 14.73 -11.90
CA ILE A 19 -15.07 15.19 -10.53
C ILE A 19 -14.53 14.21 -9.47
N PRO A 20 -14.71 12.88 -9.57
CA PRO A 20 -14.20 11.93 -8.56
C PRO A 20 -12.69 12.05 -8.35
N TYR A 21 -11.92 12.27 -9.41
CA TYR A 21 -10.47 12.51 -9.30
C TYR A 21 -10.17 13.90 -8.71
N ALA A 22 -10.84 14.93 -9.18
CA ALA A 22 -10.65 16.31 -8.72
C ALA A 22 -10.91 16.47 -7.22
N CYS A 23 -11.91 15.79 -6.67
CA CYS A 23 -12.19 15.76 -5.23
C CYS A 23 -11.05 15.20 -4.39
N LYS A 24 -10.12 14.45 -4.98
CA LYS A 24 -8.97 13.87 -4.29
C LYS A 24 -7.67 14.68 -4.45
N LEU A 25 -7.68 15.76 -5.23
CA LEU A 25 -6.49 16.60 -5.44
C LEU A 25 -5.85 17.12 -4.16
N PRO A 26 -6.59 17.58 -3.13
CA PRO A 26 -5.97 18.00 -1.87
C PRO A 26 -5.15 16.90 -1.22
N TYR A 27 -5.67 15.67 -1.18
CA TYR A 27 -4.94 14.52 -0.65
C TYR A 27 -3.71 14.19 -1.49
N ILE A 28 -3.82 14.20 -2.82
CA ILE A 28 -2.71 13.92 -3.74
C ILE A 28 -1.59 14.94 -3.55
N THR A 29 -1.93 16.23 -3.47
CA THR A 29 -0.93 17.31 -3.29
C THR A 29 -0.24 17.24 -1.93
N THR A 30 -0.94 16.85 -0.88
CA THR A 30 -0.36 16.60 0.45
C THR A 30 0.62 15.41 0.38
N ALA A 31 0.22 14.29 -0.24
CA ALA A 31 1.09 13.13 -0.38
C ALA A 31 2.38 13.45 -1.17
N TRP A 32 2.31 14.28 -2.21
CA TRP A 32 3.50 14.71 -2.95
C TRP A 32 4.47 15.56 -2.13
N LYS A 33 3.96 16.31 -1.13
CA LYS A 33 4.79 17.12 -0.24
C LYS A 33 5.40 16.31 0.90
N GLU A 34 4.64 15.37 1.45
CA GLU A 34 4.97 14.69 2.70
C GLU A 34 5.61 13.30 2.48
N SER A 35 5.32 12.63 1.35
CA SER A 35 5.87 11.30 1.06
C SER A 35 7.07 11.39 0.11
N PRO A 36 8.29 11.09 0.55
CA PRO A 36 9.47 11.05 -0.33
C PRO A 36 9.33 10.05 -1.49
N LEU A 37 8.53 9.00 -1.33
CA LEU A 37 8.26 8.02 -2.40
C LEU A 37 7.36 8.58 -3.50
N ASP A 38 6.43 9.45 -3.13
CA ASP A 38 5.44 10.02 -4.04
C ASP A 38 5.83 11.45 -4.50
N SER A 39 6.91 12.02 -3.97
CA SER A 39 7.34 13.40 -4.21
C SER A 39 7.57 13.75 -5.68
N ASN A 40 7.88 12.76 -6.52
CA ASN A 40 8.07 12.93 -7.96
C ASN A 40 6.82 12.63 -8.79
N ASP A 41 5.71 12.24 -8.18
CA ASP A 41 4.52 11.75 -8.89
C ASP A 41 3.79 12.87 -9.65
N TRP A 42 3.96 14.14 -9.26
CA TRP A 42 3.48 15.30 -10.00
C TRP A 42 4.05 15.38 -11.43
N ILE A 43 5.28 14.87 -11.66
CA ILE A 43 5.90 14.82 -12.99
C ILE A 43 5.07 13.92 -13.91
N PHE A 44 4.59 12.78 -13.40
CA PHE A 44 3.75 11.86 -14.17
C PHE A 44 2.37 12.46 -14.47
N LEU A 45 1.84 13.31 -13.59
CA LEU A 45 0.63 14.07 -13.88
C LEU A 45 0.86 15.00 -15.07
N LEU A 46 1.96 15.77 -15.08
CA LEU A 46 2.30 16.65 -16.21
C LEU A 46 2.53 15.86 -17.51
N MET A 47 3.25 14.74 -17.44
CA MET A 47 3.45 13.84 -18.57
C MET A 47 2.13 13.23 -19.08
N GLY A 48 1.17 12.97 -18.18
CA GLY A 48 -0.19 12.58 -18.53
C GLY A 48 -0.89 13.63 -19.40
N PHE A 49 -0.79 14.91 -19.05
CA PHE A 49 -1.34 15.99 -19.86
C PHE A 49 -0.64 16.14 -21.21
N VAL A 50 0.68 15.97 -21.27
CA VAL A 50 1.43 15.96 -22.55
C VAL A 50 0.96 14.80 -23.43
N THR A 51 0.85 13.60 -22.88
CA THR A 51 0.37 12.41 -23.59
C THR A 51 -1.08 12.57 -24.05
N LEU A 52 -1.92 13.19 -23.21
CA LEU A 52 -3.31 13.55 -23.55
C LEU A 52 -3.35 14.52 -24.74
N GLY A 53 -2.51 15.55 -24.75
CA GLY A 53 -2.40 16.49 -25.88
C GLY A 53 -2.05 15.79 -27.19
N ILE A 54 -1.08 14.87 -27.17
CA ILE A 54 -0.71 14.04 -28.33
C ILE A 54 -1.91 13.20 -28.80
N ALA A 55 -2.57 12.51 -27.88
CA ALA A 55 -3.70 11.63 -28.17
C ALA A 55 -4.90 12.41 -28.74
N LEU A 56 -5.22 13.60 -28.18
CA LEU A 56 -6.29 14.47 -28.68
C LEU A 56 -6.04 14.92 -30.10
N PHE A 57 -4.80 15.13 -30.51
CA PHE A 57 -4.48 15.43 -31.92
C PHE A 57 -4.85 14.26 -32.85
N GLY A 58 -4.68 13.02 -32.39
CA GLY A 58 -5.11 11.82 -33.13
C GLY A 58 -6.64 11.71 -33.26
N ILE A 59 -7.39 12.11 -32.22
CA ILE A 59 -8.86 12.03 -32.22
C ILE A 59 -9.52 13.02 -33.19
N ARG A 60 -8.93 14.17 -33.50
CA ARG A 60 -9.51 15.18 -34.39
C ARG A 60 -9.99 14.64 -35.75
N ARG A 61 -9.45 13.51 -36.18
CA ARG A 61 -9.76 12.86 -37.47
C ARG A 61 -10.75 11.70 -37.34
N LYS A 62 -11.28 11.44 -36.15
CA LYS A 62 -12.16 10.30 -35.87
C LYS A 62 -13.63 10.76 -35.74
N GLU A 63 -14.50 9.89 -36.23
CA GLU A 63 -15.93 10.07 -35.96
C GLU A 63 -16.23 9.64 -34.52
N VAL A 64 -17.04 10.46 -33.86
CA VAL A 64 -17.44 10.22 -32.46
C VAL A 64 -18.73 9.41 -32.44
N HIS A 65 -18.65 8.20 -31.89
CA HIS A 65 -19.82 7.35 -31.71
C HIS A 65 -19.97 7.02 -30.21
N GLN A 66 -21.20 6.91 -29.73
CA GLN A 66 -21.46 6.41 -28.38
C GLN A 66 -21.23 4.90 -28.34
N ASP A 67 -20.57 4.44 -27.26
CA ASP A 67 -20.34 3.00 -27.02
C ASP A 67 -20.79 2.64 -25.61
N TRP A 68 -21.85 1.85 -25.52
CA TRP A 68 -22.44 1.42 -24.25
C TRP A 68 -21.49 0.59 -23.37
N THR A 69 -20.41 0.03 -23.92
CA THR A 69 -19.36 -0.62 -23.12
C THR A 69 -18.77 0.36 -22.10
N GLY A 70 -18.70 1.65 -22.44
CA GLY A 70 -18.26 2.68 -21.52
C GLY A 70 -19.13 2.79 -20.26
N LEU A 71 -20.46 2.61 -20.40
CA LEU A 71 -21.36 2.60 -19.25
C LEU A 71 -21.10 1.42 -18.30
N LEU A 72 -20.87 0.24 -18.86
CA LEU A 72 -20.51 -0.95 -18.06
C LEU A 72 -19.22 -0.73 -17.30
N LEU A 73 -18.18 -0.23 -17.97
CA LEU A 73 -16.89 0.08 -17.35
C LEU A 73 -17.03 1.16 -16.27
N MET A 74 -17.81 2.22 -16.53
CA MET A 74 -18.10 3.25 -15.53
C MET A 74 -18.78 2.65 -14.29
N GLY A 75 -19.73 1.74 -14.45
CA GLY A 75 -20.39 1.06 -13.34
C GLY A 75 -19.41 0.27 -12.47
N VAL A 76 -18.52 -0.49 -13.09
CA VAL A 76 -17.47 -1.25 -12.39
C VAL A 76 -16.53 -0.32 -11.62
N PHE A 77 -16.04 0.74 -12.25
CA PHE A 77 -15.10 1.67 -11.59
C PHE A 77 -15.79 2.58 -10.58
N ALA A 78 -17.08 2.91 -10.76
CA ALA A 78 -17.86 3.57 -9.72
C ALA A 78 -18.02 2.71 -8.47
N MET A 79 -18.25 1.39 -8.62
CA MET A 79 -18.23 0.46 -7.49
C MET A 79 -16.85 0.42 -6.82
N MET A 80 -15.76 0.37 -7.59
CA MET A 80 -14.40 0.45 -7.02
C MET A 80 -14.17 1.76 -6.26
N TYR A 81 -14.65 2.88 -6.80
CA TYR A 81 -14.58 4.19 -6.14
C TYR A 81 -15.31 4.18 -4.80
N LEU A 82 -16.55 3.67 -4.78
CA LEU A 82 -17.35 3.55 -3.56
C LEU A 82 -16.69 2.62 -2.54
N LEU A 83 -16.17 1.47 -2.98
CA LEU A 83 -15.44 0.55 -2.10
C LEU A 83 -14.17 1.21 -1.53
N GLY A 84 -13.44 1.97 -2.34
CA GLY A 84 -12.30 2.76 -1.88
C GLY A 84 -12.69 3.80 -0.83
N MET A 85 -13.84 4.45 -1.01
CA MET A 85 -14.38 5.41 -0.04
C MET A 85 -14.84 4.73 1.26
N LEU A 86 -15.61 3.63 1.16
CA LEU A 86 -16.13 2.90 2.32
C LEU A 86 -15.04 2.24 3.15
N LYS A 87 -13.94 1.84 2.52
CA LYS A 87 -12.78 1.23 3.18
C LYS A 87 -11.67 2.22 3.45
N ASP A 88 -11.91 3.49 3.15
CA ASP A 88 -10.92 4.54 3.30
C ASP A 88 -9.57 4.23 2.60
N ILE A 89 -9.60 3.66 1.40
CA ILE A 89 -8.41 3.38 0.61
C ILE A 89 -8.29 4.42 -0.50
N HIS A 90 -7.64 5.54 -0.18
CA HIS A 90 -7.54 6.67 -1.13
C HIS A 90 -6.94 6.28 -2.47
N ALA A 91 -5.88 5.45 -2.50
CA ALA A 91 -5.26 5.01 -3.74
C ALA A 91 -6.26 4.33 -4.69
N ILE A 92 -7.15 3.47 -4.17
CA ILE A 92 -8.20 2.81 -4.97
C ILE A 92 -9.21 3.84 -5.49
N SER A 93 -9.68 4.76 -4.62
CA SER A 93 -10.66 5.76 -5.04
C SER A 93 -10.08 6.74 -6.06
N ILE A 94 -8.81 7.16 -5.92
CA ILE A 94 -8.15 8.04 -6.89
C ILE A 94 -8.00 7.33 -8.24
N MET A 95 -7.48 6.10 -8.24
CA MET A 95 -7.31 5.31 -9.46
C MET A 95 -8.65 5.03 -10.15
N ALA A 96 -9.68 4.66 -9.39
CA ALA A 96 -11.02 4.49 -9.91
C ALA A 96 -11.58 5.78 -10.50
N GLY A 97 -11.27 6.96 -9.92
CA GLY A 97 -11.64 8.26 -10.49
C GLY A 97 -11.03 8.49 -11.88
N VAL A 98 -9.76 8.17 -12.09
CA VAL A 98 -9.12 8.22 -13.42
C VAL A 98 -9.77 7.23 -14.38
N LEU A 99 -10.09 6.03 -13.93
CA LEU A 99 -10.71 4.98 -14.75
C LEU A 99 -12.18 5.30 -15.10
N ILE A 100 -12.91 6.00 -14.23
CA ILE A 100 -14.25 6.54 -14.54
C ILE A 100 -14.15 7.55 -15.70
N ALA A 101 -13.19 8.48 -15.64
CA ALA A 101 -12.97 9.45 -16.71
C ALA A 101 -12.58 8.74 -18.03
N ALA A 102 -11.72 7.72 -17.96
CA ALA A 102 -11.37 6.89 -19.11
C ALA A 102 -12.60 6.19 -19.71
N SER A 103 -13.46 5.61 -18.85
CA SER A 103 -14.69 4.94 -19.30
C SER A 103 -15.70 5.90 -19.90
N ALA A 104 -15.76 7.14 -19.40
CA ALA A 104 -16.60 8.18 -19.98
C ALA A 104 -16.16 8.53 -21.41
N THR A 105 -14.86 8.48 -21.72
CA THR A 105 -14.40 8.66 -23.12
C THR A 105 -14.92 7.55 -24.02
N CYS A 106 -14.96 6.30 -23.55
CA CYS A 106 -15.55 5.19 -24.28
C CYS A 106 -17.07 5.41 -24.51
N LEU A 107 -17.79 5.79 -23.46
CA LEU A 107 -19.25 6.02 -23.53
C LEU A 107 -19.60 7.17 -24.51
N PHE A 108 -18.94 8.30 -24.38
CA PHE A 108 -19.33 9.51 -25.10
C PHE A 108 -18.64 9.66 -26.45
N TRP A 109 -17.40 9.19 -26.59
CA TRP A 109 -16.60 9.37 -27.81
C TRP A 109 -16.33 8.05 -28.55
N GLY A 110 -16.69 6.92 -27.95
CA GLY A 110 -16.59 5.59 -28.53
C GLY A 110 -15.26 4.88 -28.26
N TRP A 111 -15.26 3.60 -28.60
CA TRP A 111 -14.14 2.69 -28.34
C TRP A 111 -12.83 3.16 -28.98
N GLU A 112 -12.87 3.66 -30.22
CA GLU A 112 -11.65 4.11 -30.90
C GLU A 112 -10.97 5.28 -30.19
N CYS A 113 -11.77 6.27 -29.79
CA CYS A 113 -11.26 7.42 -29.04
C CYS A 113 -10.72 7.01 -27.66
N PHE A 114 -11.42 6.11 -26.98
CA PHE A 114 -10.97 5.55 -25.72
C PHE A 114 -9.59 4.90 -25.84
N VAL A 115 -9.39 4.05 -26.88
CA VAL A 115 -8.11 3.36 -27.10
C VAL A 115 -6.98 4.34 -27.39
N ILE A 116 -7.25 5.39 -28.18
CA ILE A 116 -6.27 6.45 -28.47
C ILE A 116 -5.88 7.23 -27.21
N LEU A 117 -6.83 7.44 -26.29
CA LEU A 117 -6.59 8.16 -25.02
C LEU A 117 -6.01 7.26 -23.92
N LEU A 118 -6.11 5.94 -24.04
CA LEU A 118 -5.68 4.99 -23.02
C LEU A 118 -4.24 5.21 -22.54
N PRO A 119 -3.25 5.48 -23.41
CA PRO A 119 -1.89 5.78 -22.95
C PRO A 119 -1.83 6.96 -21.96
N ALA A 120 -2.60 8.01 -22.18
CA ALA A 120 -2.66 9.15 -21.27
C ALA A 120 -3.25 8.76 -19.91
N PHE A 121 -4.32 7.96 -19.90
CA PHE A 121 -4.91 7.47 -18.65
C PHE A 121 -3.97 6.55 -17.88
N VAL A 122 -3.16 5.73 -18.57
CA VAL A 122 -2.11 4.92 -17.94
C VAL A 122 -1.11 5.84 -17.23
N VAL A 123 -0.64 6.91 -17.88
CA VAL A 123 0.30 7.84 -17.25
C VAL A 123 -0.35 8.58 -16.07
N PHE A 124 -1.62 8.98 -16.17
CA PHE A 124 -2.35 9.55 -15.03
C PHE A 124 -2.45 8.56 -13.87
N CYS A 125 -2.64 7.26 -14.10
CA CYS A 125 -2.59 6.25 -13.04
C CYS A 125 -1.22 6.16 -12.38
N LEU A 126 -0.11 6.45 -13.08
CA LEU A 126 1.23 6.47 -12.49
C LEU A 126 1.44 7.66 -11.55
N SER A 127 0.66 8.73 -11.66
CA SER A 127 0.68 9.88 -10.74
C SER A 127 -0.11 9.66 -9.46
N VAL A 128 -0.83 8.55 -9.35
CA VAL A 128 -1.64 8.22 -8.17
C VAL A 128 -0.72 7.88 -7.00
N THR A 129 -0.99 8.48 -5.85
CA THR A 129 -0.25 8.19 -4.60
C THR A 129 -0.29 6.71 -4.27
N SER A 130 0.76 6.24 -3.61
CA SER A 130 0.99 4.81 -3.29
C SER A 130 1.28 3.91 -4.50
N THR A 131 1.21 4.39 -5.75
CA THR A 131 1.58 3.59 -6.93
C THR A 131 3.06 3.21 -6.88
N SER A 132 3.93 4.11 -6.42
CA SER A 132 5.35 3.84 -6.20
C SER A 132 5.58 2.70 -5.20
N TYR A 133 4.81 2.65 -4.13
CA TYR A 133 4.85 1.56 -3.17
C TYR A 133 4.47 0.22 -3.82
N TRP A 134 3.33 0.16 -4.51
CA TRP A 134 2.85 -1.08 -5.13
C TRP A 134 3.77 -1.59 -6.24
N ILE A 135 4.31 -0.70 -7.08
CA ILE A 135 5.30 -1.08 -8.10
C ILE A 135 6.54 -1.66 -7.43
N THR A 136 7.06 -1.00 -6.38
CA THR A 136 8.24 -1.49 -5.66
C THR A 136 7.96 -2.83 -4.99
N TYR A 137 6.78 -2.99 -4.36
CA TYR A 137 6.36 -4.23 -3.72
C TYR A 137 6.30 -5.40 -4.71
N LEU A 138 5.62 -5.21 -5.85
CA LEU A 138 5.46 -6.24 -6.87
C LEU A 138 6.78 -6.62 -7.56
N LEU A 139 7.69 -5.66 -7.71
CA LEU A 139 8.96 -5.86 -8.42
C LEU A 139 10.16 -6.06 -7.49
N SER A 140 9.94 -6.08 -6.16
CA SER A 140 11.00 -6.34 -5.19
C SER A 140 11.75 -7.66 -5.43
N PRO A 141 11.11 -8.77 -5.88
CA PRO A 141 11.84 -10.02 -6.14
C PRO A 141 12.90 -9.90 -7.25
N ILE A 142 12.73 -8.95 -8.17
CA ILE A 142 13.67 -8.71 -9.28
C ILE A 142 14.53 -7.45 -9.09
N GLY A 143 14.45 -6.82 -7.91
CA GLY A 143 15.30 -5.69 -7.51
C GLY A 143 15.03 -4.38 -8.25
N LEU A 144 13.91 -4.23 -8.96
CA LEU A 144 13.57 -3.01 -9.68
C LEU A 144 12.94 -1.96 -8.77
N LYS A 145 13.44 -0.72 -8.87
CA LYS A 145 12.89 0.44 -8.17
C LYS A 145 11.69 1.02 -8.93
N SER A 146 10.75 1.65 -8.22
CA SER A 146 9.52 2.21 -8.81
C SER A 146 9.77 3.33 -9.83
N LEU A 147 10.69 4.25 -9.55
CA LEU A 147 10.90 5.42 -10.41
C LEU A 147 11.38 5.04 -11.82
N PRO A 148 12.42 4.20 -12.03
CA PRO A 148 12.78 3.73 -13.37
C PRO A 148 11.64 3.04 -14.10
N VAL A 149 10.82 2.25 -13.40
CA VAL A 149 9.67 1.56 -14.01
C VAL A 149 8.58 2.55 -14.43
N LYS A 150 8.27 3.55 -13.61
CA LYS A 150 7.32 4.62 -13.98
C LYS A 150 7.81 5.40 -15.20
N ILE A 151 9.10 5.75 -15.24
CA ILE A 151 9.70 6.44 -16.40
C ILE A 151 9.56 5.57 -17.65
N PHE A 152 9.94 4.29 -17.56
CA PHE A 152 9.83 3.36 -18.68
C PHE A 152 8.39 3.23 -19.20
N LEU A 153 7.42 3.03 -18.31
CA LEU A 153 6.00 2.94 -18.68
C LEU A 153 5.48 4.25 -19.30
N THR A 154 5.93 5.39 -18.81
CA THR A 154 5.58 6.70 -19.38
C THR A 154 6.13 6.87 -20.80
N VAL A 155 7.40 6.50 -21.03
CA VAL A 155 8.01 6.54 -22.36
C VAL A 155 7.27 5.60 -23.33
N VAL A 156 6.96 4.39 -22.90
CA VAL A 156 6.18 3.43 -23.70
C VAL A 156 4.79 4.01 -24.03
N ALA A 157 4.11 4.60 -23.06
CA ALA A 157 2.80 5.21 -23.27
C ALA A 157 2.85 6.36 -24.30
N ILE A 158 3.86 7.24 -24.22
CA ILE A 158 4.05 8.33 -25.18
C ILE A 158 4.32 7.76 -26.59
N VAL A 159 5.20 6.78 -26.72
CA VAL A 159 5.52 6.13 -27.99
C VAL A 159 4.26 5.49 -28.58
N VAL A 160 3.48 4.77 -27.77
CA VAL A 160 2.20 4.17 -28.21
C VAL A 160 1.22 5.26 -28.69
N ALA A 161 1.07 6.37 -27.93
CA ALA A 161 0.22 7.48 -28.34
C ALA A 161 0.65 8.08 -29.70
N VAL A 162 1.94 8.27 -29.93
CA VAL A 162 2.49 8.77 -31.19
C VAL A 162 2.23 7.79 -32.35
N ILE A 163 2.46 6.48 -32.12
CA ILE A 163 2.18 5.44 -33.11
C ILE A 163 0.71 5.39 -33.47
N GLN A 164 -0.18 5.40 -32.48
CA GLN A 164 -1.63 5.40 -32.69
C GLN A 164 -2.10 6.61 -33.50
N CYS A 165 -1.50 7.79 -33.28
CA CYS A 165 -1.80 8.99 -34.05
C CYS A 165 -1.36 8.87 -35.52
N ARG A 166 -0.27 8.14 -35.83
CA ARG A 166 0.29 7.99 -37.18
C ARG A 166 -0.29 6.81 -37.95
N VAL A 167 -0.34 5.63 -37.30
CA VAL A 167 -0.62 4.33 -37.95
C VAL A 167 -2.09 3.93 -37.81
N HIS A 168 -2.87 4.61 -37.00
CA HIS A 168 -4.29 4.31 -36.72
C HIS A 168 -4.50 2.84 -36.24
N PHE A 169 -3.50 2.26 -35.57
CA PHE A 169 -3.60 0.91 -35.03
C PHE A 169 -4.56 0.89 -33.84
N ILE A 170 -5.69 0.21 -34.01
CA ILE A 170 -6.69 0.02 -32.96
C ILE A 170 -6.86 -1.47 -32.73
N PRO A 171 -6.56 -1.99 -31.53
CA PRO A 171 -6.76 -3.39 -31.23
C PRO A 171 -8.25 -3.75 -31.27
N LYS A 172 -8.56 -4.98 -31.68
CA LYS A 172 -9.93 -5.48 -31.64
C LYS A 172 -10.47 -5.39 -30.22
N LYS A 173 -11.68 -4.84 -30.08
CA LYS A 173 -12.35 -4.59 -28.80
C LYS A 173 -12.39 -5.85 -27.91
N GLN A 174 -12.72 -7.00 -28.49
CA GLN A 174 -12.77 -8.28 -27.78
C GLN A 174 -11.44 -8.70 -27.19
N SER A 175 -10.35 -8.56 -27.96
CA SER A 175 -8.99 -8.90 -27.50
C SER A 175 -8.51 -8.01 -26.37
N ALA A 176 -8.83 -6.69 -26.45
CA ALA A 176 -8.46 -5.75 -25.40
C ALA A 176 -9.23 -6.01 -24.11
N ILE A 177 -10.56 -6.25 -24.21
CA ILE A 177 -11.40 -6.58 -23.05
C ILE A 177 -10.90 -7.88 -22.39
N PHE A 178 -10.60 -8.91 -23.20
CA PHE A 178 -10.08 -10.17 -22.68
C PHE A 178 -8.75 -9.97 -21.93
N LEU A 179 -7.81 -9.22 -22.50
CA LEU A 179 -6.53 -8.93 -21.85
C LEU A 179 -6.70 -8.17 -20.54
N CYS A 180 -7.57 -7.15 -20.52
CA CYS A 180 -7.89 -6.40 -19.30
C CYS A 180 -8.52 -7.32 -18.24
N ALA A 181 -9.46 -8.19 -18.61
CA ALA A 181 -10.08 -9.14 -17.71
C ALA A 181 -9.06 -10.13 -17.13
N LEU A 182 -8.12 -10.60 -17.96
CA LEU A 182 -7.05 -11.49 -17.51
C LEU A 182 -6.12 -10.80 -16.52
N CYS A 183 -5.65 -9.58 -16.82
CA CYS A 183 -4.83 -8.78 -15.89
C CYS A 183 -5.56 -8.53 -14.57
N PHE A 184 -6.85 -8.19 -14.64
CA PHE A 184 -7.67 -7.97 -13.43
C PHE A 184 -7.81 -9.25 -12.61
N ALA A 185 -8.03 -10.41 -13.24
CA ALA A 185 -8.09 -11.70 -12.57
C ALA A 185 -6.78 -12.03 -11.85
N PHE A 186 -5.61 -11.81 -12.48
CA PHE A 186 -4.30 -12.01 -11.85
C PHE A 186 -4.10 -11.12 -10.62
N ILE A 187 -4.41 -9.82 -10.75
CA ILE A 187 -4.31 -8.87 -9.63
C ILE A 187 -5.26 -9.30 -8.50
N PHE A 188 -6.50 -9.65 -8.85
CA PHE A 188 -7.51 -10.09 -7.89
C PHE A 188 -7.07 -11.33 -7.11
N VAL A 189 -6.53 -12.35 -7.79
CA VAL A 189 -6.02 -13.58 -7.15
C VAL A 189 -4.87 -13.25 -6.20
N GLY A 190 -3.92 -12.39 -6.63
CA GLY A 190 -2.82 -11.94 -5.78
C GLY A 190 -3.30 -11.23 -4.52
N VAL A 191 -4.22 -10.28 -4.66
CA VAL A 191 -4.81 -9.53 -3.53
C VAL A 191 -5.61 -10.47 -2.61
N GLN A 192 -6.36 -11.43 -3.15
CA GLN A 192 -7.11 -12.38 -2.33
C GLN A 192 -6.19 -13.28 -1.51
N LYS A 193 -5.10 -13.77 -2.10
CA LYS A 193 -4.09 -14.55 -1.38
C LYS A 193 -3.55 -13.78 -0.18
N GLU A 194 -3.11 -12.56 -0.38
CA GLU A 194 -2.61 -11.67 0.67
C GLU A 194 -3.68 -11.33 1.72
N ALA A 195 -4.92 -11.09 1.28
CA ALA A 195 -6.02 -10.69 2.16
C ALA A 195 -6.47 -11.79 3.13
N HIS A 196 -6.08 -13.04 2.90
CA HIS A 196 -6.41 -14.17 3.76
C HIS A 196 -5.27 -14.61 4.69
N ILE A 197 -4.10 -13.97 4.62
CA ILE A 197 -3.00 -14.27 5.52
C ILE A 197 -3.38 -13.85 6.94
N LYS A 198 -3.43 -14.82 7.84
CA LYS A 198 -3.72 -14.61 9.27
C LYS A 198 -2.72 -15.37 10.13
N SER A 199 -2.60 -14.94 11.36
CA SER A 199 -1.77 -15.56 12.39
C SER A 199 -2.56 -15.72 13.68
N ALA A 200 -2.06 -16.48 14.63
CA ALA A 200 -2.60 -16.46 15.98
C ALA A 200 -2.51 -15.05 16.58
N SER A 201 -3.57 -14.62 17.26
CA SER A 201 -3.58 -13.29 17.89
C SER A 201 -2.54 -13.25 19.02
N PHE A 202 -1.65 -12.27 18.92
CA PHE A 202 -0.61 -12.05 19.91
C PHE A 202 -0.43 -10.56 20.15
N ILE A 203 -0.81 -10.11 21.33
CA ILE A 203 -0.64 -8.73 21.81
C ILE A 203 0.34 -8.77 22.97
N PRO A 204 1.63 -8.51 22.73
CA PRO A 204 2.64 -8.52 23.77
C PRO A 204 2.56 -7.26 24.65
N ASP A 205 2.71 -7.43 25.94
CA ASP A 205 2.92 -6.33 26.89
C ASP A 205 4.41 -6.17 27.18
N PHE A 206 5.04 -5.23 26.48
CA PHE A 206 6.46 -4.90 26.67
C PHE A 206 6.71 -3.98 27.87
N SER A 207 5.65 -3.40 28.45
CA SER A 207 5.76 -2.49 29.58
C SER A 207 5.86 -3.20 30.91
N SER A 208 5.69 -4.52 30.95
CA SER A 208 5.65 -5.28 32.20
C SER A 208 6.94 -5.15 33.00
N GLY A 209 6.81 -4.83 34.30
CA GLY A 209 7.95 -4.66 35.20
C GLY A 209 8.78 -5.93 35.36
N LEU A 210 8.16 -7.12 35.26
CA LEU A 210 8.82 -8.42 35.32
C LEU A 210 9.76 -8.64 34.15
N PHE A 211 9.36 -8.23 32.93
CA PHE A 211 10.18 -8.35 31.74
C PHE A 211 11.44 -7.49 31.81
N LYS A 212 11.36 -6.32 32.49
CA LYS A 212 12.48 -5.41 32.69
C LYS A 212 13.57 -5.97 33.61
N SER A 213 13.23 -6.85 34.56
CA SER A 213 14.14 -7.27 35.62
C SER A 213 14.66 -8.71 35.51
N ALA A 214 13.90 -9.61 34.89
CA ALA A 214 14.13 -11.04 35.08
C ALA A 214 15.14 -11.68 34.12
N LYS A 215 15.49 -11.07 32.98
CA LYS A 215 16.28 -11.75 31.94
C LYS A 215 17.40 -10.91 31.29
N GLY A 216 17.98 -9.95 32.01
CA GLY A 216 19.18 -9.23 31.56
C GLY A 216 18.96 -8.20 30.47
N TYR A 217 17.72 -7.90 30.10
CA TYR A 217 17.39 -6.84 29.15
C TYR A 217 17.17 -5.53 29.90
N ALA A 218 18.16 -4.65 29.89
CA ALA A 218 18.00 -3.30 30.41
C ALA A 218 17.11 -2.48 29.48
N LEU A 219 16.01 -1.92 29.99
CA LEU A 219 15.19 -0.97 29.24
C LEU A 219 15.91 0.38 29.21
N GLN A 220 16.25 0.84 28.03
CA GLN A 220 16.72 2.21 27.81
C GLN A 220 15.53 3.06 27.39
N PRO A 221 15.17 4.14 28.13
CA PRO A 221 14.15 5.07 27.71
C PRO A 221 14.60 5.74 26.41
N SER A 222 13.82 5.61 25.37
CA SER A 222 14.07 6.23 24.09
C SER A 222 13.22 7.48 23.98
N SER A 223 13.86 8.66 23.98
CA SER A 223 13.25 9.92 23.60
C SER A 223 13.20 9.98 22.06
N GLY A 224 12.13 9.52 21.45
CA GLY A 224 11.88 9.68 20.01
C GLY A 224 10.71 10.61 19.79
N ASP A 225 10.88 11.54 18.88
CA ASP A 225 9.83 12.48 18.49
C ASP A 225 8.64 11.73 17.90
N LEU A 226 7.50 11.83 18.56
CA LEU A 226 6.25 11.16 18.19
C LEU A 226 5.57 11.73 16.93
N GLN A 227 6.16 12.79 16.34
CA GLN A 227 5.57 13.52 15.21
C GLN A 227 5.46 12.69 13.90
N PHE A 228 6.15 11.56 13.80
CA PHE A 228 6.14 10.74 12.58
C PHE A 228 4.93 9.82 12.40
N PHE A 229 4.07 9.71 13.40
CA PHE A 229 2.93 8.79 13.37
C PHE A 229 1.62 9.51 13.66
N GLU A 230 1.31 10.52 12.87
CA GLU A 230 -0.03 11.11 12.86
C GLU A 230 -1.06 9.99 12.65
N GLY A 231 -1.97 9.79 13.55
CA GLY A 231 -3.00 8.75 13.47
C GLY A 231 -2.80 7.56 14.41
N SER A 232 -1.68 7.49 15.15
CA SER A 232 -1.56 6.59 16.29
C SER A 232 -2.21 7.22 17.53
N LYS A 233 -2.84 6.40 18.36
CA LYS A 233 -3.31 6.83 19.69
C LYS A 233 -2.17 6.81 20.71
N LYS A 234 -1.29 5.83 20.60
CA LYS A 234 -0.16 5.64 21.49
C LYS A 234 1.00 5.04 20.73
N LEU A 235 2.18 5.56 20.98
CA LEU A 235 3.44 5.03 20.46
C LEU A 235 4.33 4.71 21.66
N GLU A 236 4.80 3.47 21.70
CA GLU A 236 5.74 3.02 22.70
C GLU A 236 7.00 2.52 22.01
N LYS A 237 8.13 3.05 22.40
CA LYS A 237 9.44 2.65 21.89
C LYS A 237 10.29 2.15 23.04
N TYR A 238 10.82 0.95 22.89
CA TYR A 238 11.66 0.31 23.87
C TYR A 238 12.98 -0.14 23.23
N THR A 239 14.04 -0.09 24.00
CA THR A 239 15.32 -0.68 23.63
C THR A 239 15.74 -1.63 24.76
N PHE A 240 16.02 -2.86 24.41
CA PHE A 240 16.42 -3.91 25.33
C PHE A 240 17.83 -4.40 24.99
N GLY A 241 18.59 -4.77 26.01
CA GLY A 241 19.94 -5.26 25.86
C GLY A 241 20.97 -4.16 25.65
N THR A 242 22.21 -4.57 25.59
CA THR A 242 23.39 -3.72 25.35
C THR A 242 24.26 -4.35 24.28
N ASP A 243 25.08 -3.54 23.63
CA ASP A 243 26.11 -3.95 22.64
C ASP A 243 25.54 -4.93 21.59
N ASP A 244 26.06 -6.16 21.57
CA ASP A 244 25.70 -7.17 20.56
C ASP A 244 24.32 -7.80 20.75
N SER A 245 23.60 -7.45 21.82
CA SER A 245 22.26 -8.01 22.14
C SER A 245 21.11 -7.01 22.00
N VAL A 246 21.35 -5.86 21.37
CA VAL A 246 20.35 -4.78 21.26
C VAL A 246 19.13 -5.26 20.48
N ILE A 247 17.96 -5.03 21.08
CA ILE A 247 16.64 -5.24 20.46
C ILE A 247 15.82 -3.96 20.60
N GLY A 248 15.44 -3.39 19.48
CA GLY A 248 14.50 -2.27 19.42
C GLY A 248 13.08 -2.77 19.23
N VAL A 249 12.15 -2.23 20.00
CA VAL A 249 10.71 -2.52 19.88
C VAL A 249 9.96 -1.24 19.65
N LEU A 250 9.09 -1.25 18.65
CA LEU A 250 8.13 -0.20 18.38
C LEU A 250 6.72 -0.82 18.46
N ALA A 251 5.94 -0.41 19.43
CA ALA A 251 4.56 -0.80 19.62
C ALA A 251 3.66 0.42 19.38
N ILE A 252 2.78 0.32 18.41
CA ILE A 252 1.91 1.41 17.96
C ILE A 252 0.46 0.99 18.18
N GLU A 253 -0.25 1.66 19.05
CA GLU A 253 -1.70 1.58 19.14
C GLU A 253 -2.30 2.43 18.01
N LEU A 254 -2.98 1.77 17.08
CA LEU A 254 -3.49 2.40 15.87
C LEU A 254 -4.76 3.22 16.19
N GLY A 255 -4.79 4.44 15.68
CA GLY A 255 -5.93 5.32 15.80
C GLY A 255 -7.08 4.95 14.85
N THR A 256 -8.09 5.82 14.82
CA THR A 256 -9.25 5.64 13.92
C THR A 256 -8.96 6.03 12.48
N ASN A 257 -7.88 6.77 12.23
CA ASN A 257 -7.47 7.16 10.88
C ASN A 257 -6.52 6.14 10.26
N VAL A 258 -7.10 5.13 9.63
CA VAL A 258 -6.36 4.04 8.97
C VAL A 258 -5.49 4.51 7.79
N HIS A 259 -5.68 5.73 7.27
CA HIS A 259 -4.90 6.28 6.14
C HIS A 259 -3.46 6.58 6.50
N GLN A 260 -3.23 6.94 7.74
CA GLN A 260 -1.91 7.27 8.24
C GLN A 260 -1.11 6.02 8.65
N ILE A 261 -1.74 4.84 8.55
CA ILE A 261 -1.08 3.57 8.85
C ILE A 261 -0.45 3.03 7.57
N HIS A 262 0.86 2.94 7.57
CA HIS A 262 1.65 2.38 6.50
C HIS A 262 2.38 1.11 6.95
N PRO A 263 2.67 0.17 6.03
CA PRO A 263 3.55 -0.94 6.38
C PRO A 263 4.96 -0.42 6.70
N PRO A 264 5.69 -1.06 7.63
CA PRO A 264 7.05 -0.65 8.01
C PRO A 264 7.99 -0.48 6.83
N THR A 265 7.86 -1.31 5.79
CA THR A 265 8.65 -1.21 4.56
C THR A 265 8.45 0.11 3.82
N HIS A 266 7.27 0.73 3.91
CA HIS A 266 7.03 2.06 3.36
C HIS A 266 7.83 3.12 4.12
N CYS A 267 7.76 3.10 5.45
CA CYS A 267 8.50 4.03 6.31
C CYS A 267 10.01 3.87 6.15
N LEU A 268 10.51 2.63 6.12
CA LEU A 268 11.93 2.36 5.92
C LEU A 268 12.43 2.91 4.57
N ARG A 269 11.69 2.67 3.48
CA ARG A 269 12.06 3.21 2.16
C ARG A 269 12.01 4.74 2.12
N SER A 270 11.03 5.36 2.78
CA SER A 270 10.93 6.83 2.84
C SER A 270 12.10 7.46 3.61
N GLN A 271 12.69 6.73 4.55
CA GLN A 271 13.91 7.14 5.27
C GLN A 271 15.20 6.85 4.51
N GLY A 272 15.13 6.41 3.25
CA GLY A 272 16.29 6.12 2.42
C GLY A 272 16.97 4.79 2.70
N THR A 273 16.35 3.90 3.49
CA THR A 273 16.89 2.56 3.76
C THR A 273 16.73 1.63 2.55
N THR A 274 17.68 0.72 2.36
CA THR A 274 17.62 -0.29 1.30
C THR A 274 17.07 -1.59 1.87
N ILE A 275 15.91 -2.02 1.38
CA ILE A 275 15.34 -3.34 1.71
C ILE A 275 16.09 -4.40 0.91
N LEU A 276 16.73 -5.33 1.61
CA LEU A 276 17.47 -6.44 1.00
C LEU A 276 16.56 -7.66 0.76
N SER A 277 15.67 -7.96 1.69
CA SER A 277 14.66 -9.01 1.53
C SER A 277 13.44 -8.74 2.39
N GLU A 278 12.28 -9.21 1.92
CA GLU A 278 11.00 -9.18 2.64
C GLU A 278 10.32 -10.53 2.43
N LYS A 279 9.98 -11.24 3.51
CA LYS A 279 9.34 -12.54 3.44
C LYS A 279 8.50 -12.84 4.67
N LEU A 280 7.58 -13.76 4.53
CA LEU A 280 6.83 -14.30 5.66
C LEU A 280 7.72 -15.27 6.45
N GLN A 281 7.72 -15.11 7.75
CA GLN A 281 8.39 -15.99 8.71
C GLN A 281 7.36 -16.47 9.71
N THR A 282 7.25 -17.78 9.87
CA THR A 282 6.40 -18.39 10.90
C THR A 282 7.30 -18.97 11.98
N ILE A 283 7.00 -18.63 13.23
CA ILE A 283 7.74 -19.09 14.40
C ILE A 283 6.77 -19.81 15.30
N GLU A 284 7.16 -21.01 15.70
CA GLU A 284 6.46 -21.81 16.70
C GLU A 284 7.03 -21.50 18.07
N PHE A 285 6.15 -21.07 18.96
CA PHE A 285 6.40 -20.93 20.38
C PHE A 285 5.64 -22.03 21.15
N ARG A 286 6.00 -22.24 22.41
CA ARG A 286 5.37 -23.26 23.26
C ARG A 286 3.83 -23.20 23.27
N PHE A 287 3.24 -22.04 23.12
CA PHE A 287 1.81 -21.79 23.28
C PHE A 287 1.11 -21.20 22.03
N ALA A 288 1.85 -20.81 21.02
CA ALA A 288 1.27 -20.23 19.82
C ALA A 288 2.23 -20.28 18.63
N GLN A 289 1.67 -20.35 17.45
CA GLN A 289 2.38 -20.15 16.19
C GLN A 289 2.10 -18.72 15.70
N ILE A 290 3.14 -17.92 15.52
CA ILE A 290 3.02 -16.54 15.09
C ILE A 290 3.67 -16.39 13.73
N THR A 291 2.89 -15.90 12.76
CA THR A 291 3.40 -15.54 11.44
C THR A 291 3.58 -14.02 11.38
N MET A 292 4.76 -13.60 11.00
CA MET A 292 5.16 -12.20 10.90
C MET A 292 5.88 -11.95 9.57
N THR A 293 6.00 -10.70 9.16
CA THR A 293 6.84 -10.32 8.03
C THR A 293 8.25 -10.03 8.54
N GLU A 294 9.21 -10.72 7.97
CA GLU A 294 10.64 -10.49 8.18
C GLU A 294 11.15 -9.54 7.10
N ILE A 295 11.79 -8.46 7.52
CA ILE A 295 12.48 -7.51 6.66
C ILE A 295 13.97 -7.54 7.02
N ASN A 296 14.82 -7.84 6.04
CA ASN A 296 16.24 -7.56 6.13
C ASN A 296 16.52 -6.28 5.37
N TYR A 297 17.13 -5.29 6.03
CA TYR A 297 17.36 -3.98 5.42
C TYR A 297 18.70 -3.38 5.87
N GLN A 298 19.20 -2.45 5.06
CA GLN A 298 20.43 -1.72 5.35
C GLN A 298 20.09 -0.26 5.64
N SER A 299 20.54 0.21 6.82
CA SER A 299 20.42 1.58 7.28
C SER A 299 21.84 2.15 7.49
N GLY A 300 22.33 2.93 6.52
CA GLY A 300 23.72 3.35 6.51
C GLY A 300 24.68 2.15 6.46
N PRO A 301 25.68 2.07 7.36
CA PRO A 301 26.63 0.96 7.39
C PRO A 301 26.07 -0.31 8.08
N HIS A 302 24.88 -0.24 8.70
CA HIS A 302 24.35 -1.31 9.54
C HIS A 302 23.31 -2.13 8.79
N SER A 303 23.49 -3.46 8.81
CA SER A 303 22.44 -4.40 8.40
C SER A 303 21.54 -4.70 9.59
N MET A 304 20.22 -4.66 9.36
CA MET A 304 19.20 -4.79 10.39
C MET A 304 18.19 -5.86 10.01
N LEU A 305 17.71 -6.58 11.00
CA LEU A 305 16.57 -7.50 10.90
C LEU A 305 15.38 -6.88 11.61
N CYS A 306 14.22 -6.85 10.95
CA CYS A 306 12.96 -6.42 11.53
C CYS A 306 11.90 -7.49 11.33
N TRP A 307 11.16 -7.80 12.39
CA TRP A 307 9.94 -8.58 12.35
C TRP A 307 8.75 -7.69 12.66
N TYR A 308 7.69 -7.75 11.86
CA TYR A 308 6.50 -6.98 12.12
C TYR A 308 5.20 -7.74 11.87
N TRP A 309 4.15 -7.35 12.57
CA TRP A 309 2.78 -7.82 12.39
C TRP A 309 1.77 -6.82 12.92
N TYR A 310 0.52 -7.02 12.54
CA TYR A 310 -0.64 -6.29 13.06
C TYR A 310 -1.46 -7.23 13.92
N SER A 311 -1.94 -6.77 15.06
CA SER A 311 -2.72 -7.60 15.98
C SER A 311 -3.86 -6.84 16.60
N SER A 312 -4.97 -7.53 16.78
CA SER A 312 -6.10 -7.15 17.61
C SER A 312 -6.45 -8.30 18.54
N GLN A 313 -7.39 -8.11 19.45
CA GLN A 313 -7.81 -9.17 20.37
C GLN A 313 -8.28 -10.44 19.66
N LYS A 314 -8.85 -10.32 18.45
CA LYS A 314 -9.47 -11.44 17.74
C LYS A 314 -8.70 -11.89 16.49
N PHE A 315 -7.82 -11.07 15.98
CA PHE A 315 -7.19 -11.32 14.68
C PHE A 315 -5.78 -10.74 14.65
N SER A 316 -4.86 -11.50 14.08
CA SER A 316 -3.50 -11.06 13.81
C SER A 316 -3.10 -11.42 12.39
N THR A 317 -2.23 -10.61 11.79
CA THR A 317 -1.74 -10.82 10.44
C THR A 317 -0.42 -10.09 10.19
N PRO A 318 0.51 -10.70 9.45
CA PRO A 318 1.69 -10.01 8.94
C PRO A 318 1.39 -9.16 7.69
N SER A 319 0.26 -9.41 7.02
CA SER A 319 -0.10 -8.75 5.76
C SER A 319 -0.84 -7.44 6.00
N PHE A 320 -0.31 -6.35 5.43
CA PHE A 320 -0.98 -5.05 5.46
C PHE A 320 -2.34 -5.07 4.74
N ILE A 321 -2.46 -5.83 3.64
CA ILE A 321 -3.73 -5.98 2.91
C ILE A 321 -4.76 -6.70 3.77
N SER A 322 -4.34 -7.79 4.43
CA SER A 322 -5.20 -8.53 5.35
C SER A 322 -5.61 -7.67 6.55
N PHE A 323 -4.69 -6.90 7.14
CA PHE A 323 -5.00 -5.92 8.18
C PHE A 323 -6.06 -4.92 7.70
N ARG A 324 -5.85 -4.26 6.55
CA ARG A 324 -6.79 -3.28 5.98
C ARG A 324 -8.18 -3.88 5.71
N ARG A 325 -8.25 -5.11 5.28
CA ARG A 325 -9.52 -5.83 5.05
C ARG A 325 -10.30 -6.04 6.34
N HIS A 326 -9.62 -6.40 7.44
CA HIS A 326 -10.25 -6.73 8.73
C HIS A 326 -10.32 -5.54 9.67
N TRP A 327 -9.69 -4.43 9.31
CA TRP A 327 -9.69 -3.23 10.13
C TRP A 327 -11.12 -2.71 10.37
N ASN A 328 -11.36 -2.33 11.61
CA ASN A 328 -12.61 -1.71 12.04
C ASN A 328 -12.27 -0.66 13.10
N SER A 329 -12.79 0.56 12.96
CA SER A 329 -12.57 1.68 13.89
C SER A 329 -13.07 1.42 15.32
N LYS A 330 -13.97 0.44 15.50
CA LYS A 330 -14.48 0.03 16.82
C LYS A 330 -13.59 -1.00 17.53
N GLN A 331 -12.60 -1.55 16.83
CA GLN A 331 -11.68 -2.56 17.33
C GLN A 331 -10.31 -1.95 17.53
N GLU A 332 -9.72 -2.20 18.66
CA GLU A 332 -8.36 -1.79 18.97
C GLU A 332 -7.37 -2.64 18.18
N TRP A 333 -6.48 -1.97 17.46
CA TRP A 333 -5.44 -2.57 16.66
C TRP A 333 -4.08 -2.06 17.07
N HIS A 334 -3.09 -2.95 17.03
CA HIS A 334 -1.70 -2.64 17.29
C HIS A 334 -0.83 -3.06 16.12
N SER A 335 0.19 -2.26 15.84
CA SER A 335 1.29 -2.63 14.95
C SER A 335 2.54 -2.82 15.80
N TYR A 336 3.19 -3.96 15.64
CA TYR A 336 4.42 -4.28 16.33
C TYR A 336 5.57 -4.41 15.36
N GLN A 337 6.71 -3.82 15.71
CA GLN A 337 7.95 -3.94 14.98
C GLN A 337 9.05 -4.24 15.98
N ILE A 338 9.81 -5.32 15.74
CA ILE A 338 10.92 -5.73 16.59
C ILE A 338 12.15 -5.78 15.70
N THR A 339 13.20 -5.07 16.09
CA THR A 339 14.41 -4.91 15.30
C THR A 339 15.65 -5.32 16.06
N THR A 340 16.65 -5.87 15.35
CA THR A 340 17.97 -6.14 15.89
C THR A 340 19.04 -5.95 14.82
N PRO A 341 20.26 -5.51 15.15
CA PRO A 341 21.37 -5.48 14.21
C PRO A 341 21.79 -6.90 13.78
N ILE A 342 22.27 -7.01 12.54
CA ILE A 342 22.88 -8.21 12.00
C ILE A 342 24.39 -8.01 12.06
N TYR A 343 25.05 -8.58 13.06
CA TYR A 343 26.49 -8.50 13.20
C TYR A 343 27.17 -9.55 12.34
N SER A 344 28.32 -9.21 11.76
CA SER A 344 29.14 -10.14 10.95
C SER A 344 28.37 -10.86 9.84
N ASN A 345 27.29 -10.28 9.33
CA ASN A 345 26.37 -10.89 8.35
C ASN A 345 25.69 -12.19 8.84
N ASP A 346 25.65 -12.43 10.14
CA ASP A 346 25.04 -13.62 10.74
C ASP A 346 23.53 -13.42 10.96
N LEU A 347 22.78 -13.56 9.88
CA LEU A 347 21.32 -13.48 9.90
C LEU A 347 20.64 -14.58 10.75
N PRO A 348 21.11 -15.85 10.77
CA PRO A 348 20.61 -16.87 11.67
C PRO A 348 20.68 -16.48 13.14
N LYS A 349 21.80 -15.93 13.60
CA LYS A 349 21.98 -15.47 14.98
C LYS A 349 21.07 -14.29 15.33
N ALA A 350 20.86 -13.37 14.39
CA ALA A 350 19.90 -12.28 14.57
C ALA A 350 18.46 -12.80 14.71
N ARG A 351 18.05 -13.81 13.92
CA ARG A 351 16.74 -14.46 14.05
C ARG A 351 16.58 -15.17 15.39
N GLU A 352 17.60 -15.89 15.84
CA GLU A 352 17.54 -16.59 17.13
C GLU A 352 17.38 -15.59 18.28
N ARG A 353 18.09 -14.46 18.26
CA ARG A 353 17.94 -13.38 19.24
C ARG A 353 16.49 -12.86 19.31
N LEU A 354 15.85 -12.59 18.16
CA LEU A 354 14.46 -12.14 18.14
C LEU A 354 13.49 -13.24 18.60
N ARG A 355 13.79 -14.52 18.27
CA ARG A 355 12.99 -15.67 18.70
C ARG A 355 13.02 -15.82 20.23
N GLU A 356 14.20 -15.82 20.82
CA GLU A 356 14.38 -15.90 22.27
C GLU A 356 13.68 -14.75 22.98
N PHE A 357 13.86 -13.54 22.47
CA PHE A 357 13.21 -12.35 23.02
C PHE A 357 11.68 -12.48 23.01
N LEU A 358 11.07 -12.82 21.90
CA LEU A 358 9.62 -13.01 21.79
C LEU A 358 9.11 -14.19 22.63
N GLY A 359 9.87 -15.26 22.70
CA GLY A 359 9.56 -16.41 23.57
C GLY A 359 9.46 -16.00 25.03
N ASN A 360 10.41 -15.20 25.50
CA ASN A 360 10.43 -14.67 26.85
C ASN A 360 9.23 -13.75 27.12
N VAL A 361 8.90 -12.84 26.19
CA VAL A 361 7.71 -11.97 26.29
C VAL A 361 6.43 -12.80 26.38
N GLN A 362 6.32 -13.86 25.60
CA GLN A 362 5.14 -14.73 25.60
C GLN A 362 4.97 -15.48 26.92
N GLU A 363 6.03 -16.05 27.47
CA GLU A 363 6.00 -16.78 28.75
C GLU A 363 5.53 -15.87 29.90
N GLU A 364 6.03 -14.63 29.96
CA GLU A 364 5.64 -13.68 31.00
C GLU A 364 4.18 -13.23 30.89
N ASN A 365 3.70 -12.98 29.66
CA ASN A 365 2.30 -12.59 29.40
C ASN A 365 1.32 -13.71 29.82
N ILE A 366 1.69 -14.98 29.65
CA ILE A 366 0.88 -16.13 30.08
C ILE A 366 0.93 -16.27 31.59
N GLY A 367 2.08 -16.10 32.21
CA GLY A 367 2.24 -16.13 33.67
C GLY A 367 1.34 -15.09 34.37
N LYS A 368 1.26 -13.88 33.83
CA LYS A 368 0.37 -12.82 34.34
C LYS A 368 -1.11 -13.19 34.26
N LYS A 369 -1.58 -13.66 33.09
CA LYS A 369 -2.99 -14.05 32.90
C LYS A 369 -3.40 -15.16 33.86
N THR A 370 -2.51 -16.11 34.14
CA THR A 370 -2.75 -17.20 35.10
C THR A 370 -2.82 -16.69 36.55
N HIS A 371 -2.01 -15.70 36.90
CA HIS A 371 -2.03 -15.07 38.22
C HIS A 371 -3.27 -14.22 38.46
N GLU A 372 -3.71 -13.46 37.46
CA GLU A 372 -4.94 -12.63 37.51
C GLU A 372 -6.19 -13.51 37.58
N ALA A 373 -6.24 -14.60 36.79
CA ALA A 373 -7.33 -15.56 36.85
C ALA A 373 -7.43 -16.24 38.23
N LYS A 374 -6.32 -16.59 38.87
CA LYS A 374 -6.30 -17.13 40.23
C LYS A 374 -6.74 -16.12 41.31
N LYS A 375 -6.46 -14.82 41.10
CA LYS A 375 -6.92 -13.76 42.02
C LYS A 375 -8.43 -13.52 41.90
N GLN A 376 -9.02 -13.70 40.73
CA GLN A 376 -10.46 -13.53 40.49
C GLN A 376 -11.29 -14.73 40.97
N THR A 377 -10.71 -15.93 41.03
CA THR A 377 -11.39 -17.15 41.49
C THR A 377 -11.15 -17.47 42.98
N GLY A 378 -10.35 -16.68 43.65
CA GLY A 378 -9.98 -16.86 45.06
C GLY A 378 -10.69 -15.93 46.05
N ASN A 379 -11.80 -15.27 45.64
CA ASN A 379 -12.72 -14.55 46.50
C ASN A 379 -14.05 -15.24 46.60
#